data_5be9833bd6d4c21d1fbdd81825d6363c
#
_entry.id   5be9833bd6d4c21d1fbdd81825d6363c
#
_cell.length_a   1.000
_cell.length_b   1.000
_cell.length_c   1.000
_cell.angle_alpha   90.00
_cell.angle_beta   90.00
_cell.angle_gamma   90.00
#
_symmetry.space_group_name_H-M   'P 1'
#
loop_
_entity.id
_entity.type
_entity.pdbx_description
1 polymer ?
#
loop_
_entity_poly.entity_id
_entity_poly.type
_entity_poly.pdbx_seq_one_letter_code
_entity_poly.pdbx_strand_id
1 'polypeptide(L)'
;SLGAFVRRRFGNEVLERVAQPLVGGIYAADPDKLSLIATMPRFKEMEKSRRSVIWAMWSEQRRRARKRESGSGARWSLFVTLAGGMQEFVDAIAQGLPQGSARLNSSVTSIFPNDGKQPWQVATSTNEILEADGIIFATPAFQAAKILAPAVPEAAKELSSIAYASSATVSLAYRNRDFPRVPDSFGFVVPAIESRKIMACTFSSLKYPGRAPEGHVLLRAFIGGSLQPDLLNDNDGTMERNVRAEIASLLGVEAEPLLVRINRYPNSMPQYHVGHQARIQRIESELDNYSNLALVGSAYHGVGISDCVRTGEEAAERIFKQIVQTG
;
A
#
# COMPACT_ATOMS: atom_id res chain seq x y z
N SER A 1 -1.12 10.54 16.93
CA SER A 1 -1.33 10.48 15.48
C SER A 1 -0.33 11.34 14.74
N LEU A 2 -0.19 11.06 13.42
CA LEU A 2 0.60 11.88 12.50
C LEU A 2 0.05 13.30 12.43
N GLY A 3 -1.29 13.47 12.34
CA GLY A 3 -1.93 14.78 12.30
C GLY A 3 -1.63 15.61 13.55
N ALA A 4 -1.74 15.01 14.74
CA ALA A 4 -1.39 15.69 16.00
C ALA A 4 0.09 16.12 16.05
N PHE A 5 0.98 15.29 15.50
CA PHE A 5 2.42 15.61 15.45
C PHE A 5 2.68 16.80 14.51
N VAL A 6 2.14 16.77 13.29
CA VAL A 6 2.32 17.85 12.30
C VAL A 6 1.72 19.15 12.81
N ARG A 7 0.49 19.10 13.34
CA ARG A 7 -0.20 20.27 13.91
C ARG A 7 0.61 20.95 15.01
N ARG A 8 1.17 20.15 15.92
CA ARG A 8 2.01 20.66 17.01
C ARG A 8 3.33 21.27 16.55
N ARG A 9 3.95 20.72 15.48
CA ARG A 9 5.30 21.12 15.04
C ARG A 9 5.31 22.15 13.93
N PHE A 10 4.29 22.15 13.07
CA PHE A 10 4.29 22.93 11.83
C PHE A 10 2.99 23.76 11.65
N GLY A 11 1.99 23.55 12.51
CA GLY A 11 0.71 24.26 12.45
C GLY A 11 -0.34 23.56 11.56
N ASN A 12 -1.57 24.07 11.62
CA ASN A 12 -2.71 23.52 10.87
C ASN A 12 -2.55 23.66 9.37
N GLU A 13 -2.06 24.80 8.90
CA GLU A 13 -1.91 25.05 7.46
C GLU A 13 -0.98 24.03 6.78
N VAL A 14 0.14 23.69 7.42
CA VAL A 14 1.05 22.67 6.91
C VAL A 14 0.39 21.28 6.96
N LEU A 15 -0.42 21.00 7.99
CA LEU A 15 -1.17 19.75 8.04
C LEU A 15 -2.15 19.65 6.89
N GLU A 16 -2.98 20.65 6.68
CA GLU A 16 -4.09 20.63 5.73
C GLU A 16 -3.64 20.73 4.27
N ARG A 17 -2.61 21.56 3.99
CA ARG A 17 -2.17 21.85 2.62
C ARG A 17 -0.99 21.01 2.14
N VAL A 18 -0.23 20.40 3.05
CA VAL A 18 0.98 19.64 2.69
C VAL A 18 0.94 18.21 3.20
N ALA A 19 0.85 18.01 4.52
CA ALA A 19 0.99 16.67 5.09
C ALA A 19 -0.21 15.78 4.78
N GLN A 20 -1.43 16.29 4.90
CA GLN A 20 -2.64 15.53 4.61
C GLN A 20 -2.70 15.04 3.15
N PRO A 21 -2.52 15.88 2.11
CA PRO A 21 -2.59 15.39 0.74
C PRO A 21 -1.45 14.40 0.40
N LEU A 22 -0.24 14.58 0.94
CA LEU A 22 0.86 13.63 0.75
C LEU A 22 0.55 12.28 1.40
N VAL A 23 0.03 12.29 2.63
CA VAL A 23 -0.36 11.06 3.36
C VAL A 23 -1.57 10.40 2.70
N GLY A 24 -2.53 11.20 2.26
CA GLY A 24 -3.68 10.73 1.49
C GLY A 24 -3.26 10.02 0.20
N GLY A 25 -2.29 10.56 -0.52
CA GLY A 25 -1.75 9.95 -1.74
C GLY A 25 -0.99 8.64 -1.54
N ILE A 26 -0.38 8.43 -0.35
CA ILE A 26 0.41 7.22 -0.03
C ILE A 26 -0.45 6.16 0.66
N TYR A 27 -1.20 6.54 1.69
CA TYR A 27 -1.91 5.62 2.58
C TYR A 27 -3.43 5.63 2.39
N ALA A 28 -3.96 6.54 1.56
CA ALA A 28 -5.40 6.80 1.43
C ALA A 28 -6.07 7.04 2.81
N ALA A 29 -5.34 7.63 3.76
CA ALA A 29 -5.63 7.65 5.18
C ALA A 29 -5.97 9.05 5.71
N ASP A 30 -6.71 9.07 6.82
CA ASP A 30 -6.91 10.25 7.65
C ASP A 30 -5.68 10.45 8.56
N PRO A 31 -4.91 11.56 8.44
CA PRO A 31 -3.73 11.80 9.25
C PRO A 31 -4.02 11.88 10.75
N ASP A 32 -5.25 12.22 11.15
CA ASP A 32 -5.62 12.28 12.56
C ASP A 32 -5.82 10.89 13.21
N LYS A 33 -6.07 9.87 12.40
CA LYS A 33 -6.17 8.47 12.85
C LYS A 33 -4.86 7.70 12.65
N LEU A 34 -4.03 8.13 11.71
CA LEU A 34 -2.82 7.41 11.30
C LEU A 34 -1.72 7.47 12.37
N SER A 35 -1.11 6.35 12.69
CA SER A 35 -0.01 6.26 13.64
C SER A 35 1.30 6.80 13.05
N LEU A 36 1.87 7.83 13.65
CA LEU A 36 3.19 8.35 13.27
C LEU A 36 4.28 7.28 13.39
N ILE A 37 4.23 6.49 14.46
CA ILE A 37 5.28 5.50 14.75
C ILE A 37 5.21 4.32 13.77
N ALA A 38 4.00 3.90 13.38
CA ALA A 38 3.83 2.77 12.46
C ALA A 38 4.12 3.15 11.00
N THR A 39 3.97 4.43 10.63
CA THR A 39 4.11 4.87 9.23
C THR A 39 5.41 5.63 8.97
N MET A 40 5.81 6.48 9.89
CA MET A 40 6.96 7.39 9.74
C MET A 40 7.79 7.48 11.03
N PRO A 41 8.32 6.35 11.56
CA PRO A 41 9.04 6.29 12.84
C PRO A 41 10.22 7.26 12.92
N ARG A 42 10.86 7.50 11.78
CA ARG A 42 11.99 8.42 11.65
C ARG A 42 11.72 9.83 12.18
N PHE A 43 10.51 10.37 11.99
CA PHE A 43 10.18 11.69 12.52
C PHE A 43 10.13 11.71 14.05
N LYS A 44 9.69 10.59 14.66
CA LYS A 44 9.71 10.44 16.11
C LYS A 44 11.12 10.31 16.67
N GLU A 45 11.98 9.61 15.95
CA GLU A 45 13.41 9.48 16.30
C GLU A 45 14.14 10.82 16.18
N MET A 46 13.87 11.59 15.13
CA MET A 46 14.41 12.95 14.95
C MET A 46 13.98 13.88 16.08
N GLU A 47 12.70 13.78 16.53
CA GLU A 47 12.20 14.55 17.67
C GLU A 47 12.92 14.16 18.97
N LYS A 48 13.12 12.87 19.23
CA LYS A 48 13.82 12.37 20.43
C LYS A 48 15.29 12.77 20.45
N SER A 49 15.97 12.62 19.31
CA SER A 49 17.44 12.81 19.25
C SER A 49 17.87 14.27 19.22
N ARG A 50 17.08 15.14 18.59
CA ARG A 50 17.51 16.52 18.30
C ARG A 50 16.53 17.61 18.73
N ARG A 51 15.42 17.28 19.36
CA ARG A 51 14.34 18.18 19.81
C ARG A 51 13.73 19.06 18.70
N SER A 52 14.32 19.09 17.49
CA SER A 52 13.87 19.84 16.34
C SER A 52 13.94 18.96 15.09
N VAL A 53 12.79 18.73 14.46
CA VAL A 53 12.68 17.97 13.21
C VAL A 53 13.34 18.75 12.05
N ILE A 54 13.13 20.06 12.00
CA ILE A 54 13.70 20.93 10.94
C ILE A 54 15.22 20.88 10.98
N TRP A 55 15.83 21.04 12.15
CA TRP A 55 17.28 20.98 12.31
C TRP A 55 17.85 19.57 12.03
N ALA A 56 17.11 18.53 12.40
CA ALA A 56 17.47 17.15 12.09
C ALA A 56 17.48 16.91 10.57
N MET A 57 16.45 17.32 9.85
CA MET A 57 16.35 17.20 8.40
C MET A 57 17.45 18.00 7.68
N TRP A 58 17.69 19.23 8.09
CA TRP A 58 18.72 20.09 7.50
C TRP A 58 20.15 19.54 7.71
N SER A 59 20.45 19.05 8.91
CA SER A 59 21.76 18.44 9.20
C SER A 59 21.98 17.14 8.42
N GLU A 60 20.92 16.36 8.21
CA GLU A 60 20.98 15.12 7.44
C GLU A 60 21.14 15.41 5.94
N GLN A 61 20.44 16.43 5.43
CA GLN A 61 20.60 16.88 4.05
C GLN A 61 22.03 17.34 3.77
N ARG A 62 22.66 18.10 4.68
CA ARG A 62 24.06 18.47 4.59
C ARG A 62 25.02 17.28 4.61
N ARG A 63 24.74 16.29 5.46
CA ARG A 63 25.54 15.07 5.52
C ARG A 63 25.42 14.24 4.23
N ARG A 64 24.23 14.19 3.63
CA ARG A 64 24.00 13.52 2.34
C ARG A 64 24.68 14.27 1.18
N ALA A 65 24.64 15.58 1.17
CA ALA A 65 25.34 16.38 0.16
C ALA A 65 26.85 16.11 0.19
N ARG A 66 27.49 16.13 1.37
CA ARG A 66 28.91 15.79 1.54
C ARG A 66 29.27 14.35 1.12
N LYS A 67 28.35 13.37 1.35
CA LYS A 67 28.55 11.99 0.87
C LYS A 67 28.35 11.85 -0.65
N ARG A 68 27.56 12.71 -1.28
CA ARG A 68 27.37 12.73 -2.74
C ARG A 68 28.60 13.19 -3.50
N GLU A 69 29.44 14.03 -2.91
CA GLU A 69 30.69 14.47 -3.51
C GLU A 69 31.78 13.40 -3.51
N SER A 70 31.67 12.36 -2.69
CA SER A 70 32.69 11.32 -2.50
C SER A 70 32.37 9.95 -3.09
N GLY A 71 31.23 9.76 -3.80
CA GLY A 71 30.78 8.43 -4.25
C GLY A 71 30.42 8.36 -5.74
N SER A 72 31.27 7.68 -6.53
CA SER A 72 30.95 7.21 -7.89
C SER A 72 30.14 5.91 -7.82
N GLY A 73 28.81 5.99 -7.60
CA GLY A 73 27.90 4.85 -7.63
C GLY A 73 26.65 5.13 -8.46
N ALA A 74 26.05 4.11 -9.08
CA ALA A 74 24.79 4.23 -9.81
C ALA A 74 23.72 4.87 -8.92
N ARG A 75 23.18 6.01 -9.36
CA ARG A 75 22.18 6.78 -8.62
C ARG A 75 20.80 6.22 -8.93
N TRP A 76 20.36 5.25 -8.16
CA TRP A 76 18.99 4.76 -8.24
C TRP A 76 18.02 5.84 -7.75
N SER A 77 16.92 6.01 -8.47
CA SER A 77 15.79 6.81 -7.99
C SER A 77 15.25 6.20 -6.70
N LEU A 78 14.66 7.02 -5.81
CA LEU A 78 13.97 6.54 -4.62
C LEU A 78 12.81 5.60 -4.97
N PHE A 79 12.23 5.78 -6.15
CA PHE A 79 11.18 4.96 -6.69
C PHE A 79 11.61 4.37 -8.02
N VAL A 80 11.38 3.07 -8.19
CA VAL A 80 11.66 2.32 -9.42
C VAL A 80 10.40 1.61 -9.90
N THR A 81 10.35 1.31 -11.19
CA THR A 81 9.32 0.47 -11.81
C THR A 81 9.97 -0.37 -12.91
N LEU A 82 9.31 -1.44 -13.31
CA LEU A 82 9.73 -2.25 -14.46
C LEU A 82 9.26 -1.60 -15.77
N ALA A 83 9.98 -1.85 -16.85
CA ALA A 83 9.73 -1.24 -18.15
C ALA A 83 8.33 -1.56 -18.70
N GLY A 84 7.89 -2.79 -18.66
CA GLY A 84 6.55 -3.22 -19.06
C GLY A 84 5.47 -3.06 -17.96
N GLY A 85 5.86 -2.68 -16.73
CA GLY A 85 4.94 -2.48 -15.61
C GLY A 85 5.12 -3.50 -14.50
N MET A 86 4.42 -3.28 -13.39
CA MET A 86 4.54 -4.13 -12.22
C MET A 86 3.98 -5.56 -12.43
N GLN A 87 3.22 -5.80 -13.48
CA GLN A 87 2.78 -7.15 -13.84
C GLN A 87 3.97 -8.06 -14.18
N GLU A 88 5.00 -7.52 -14.84
CA GLU A 88 6.24 -8.27 -15.12
C GLU A 88 6.87 -8.88 -13.86
N PHE A 89 6.78 -8.17 -12.73
CA PHE A 89 7.29 -8.67 -11.46
C PHE A 89 6.52 -9.89 -10.97
N VAL A 90 5.20 -9.84 -11.04
CA VAL A 90 4.33 -10.96 -10.65
C VAL A 90 4.53 -12.16 -11.58
N ASP A 91 4.59 -11.90 -12.89
CA ASP A 91 4.76 -12.93 -13.90
C ASP A 91 6.12 -13.65 -13.76
N ALA A 92 7.18 -12.90 -13.48
CA ALA A 92 8.52 -13.46 -13.26
C ALA A 92 8.56 -14.36 -12.01
N ILE A 93 7.91 -13.95 -10.91
CA ILE A 93 7.79 -14.80 -9.72
C ILE A 93 7.00 -16.07 -10.05
N ALA A 94 5.85 -15.93 -10.71
CA ALA A 94 5.00 -17.07 -11.04
C ALA A 94 5.71 -18.08 -11.95
N GLN A 95 6.50 -17.60 -12.93
CA GLN A 95 7.30 -18.45 -13.83
C GLN A 95 8.45 -19.18 -13.10
N GLY A 96 8.95 -18.59 -12.01
CA GLY A 96 9.99 -19.22 -11.19
C GLY A 96 9.48 -20.33 -10.25
N LEU A 97 8.16 -20.45 -10.08
CA LEU A 97 7.56 -21.48 -9.22
C LEU A 97 7.57 -22.84 -9.93
N PRO A 98 7.81 -23.97 -9.19
CA PRO A 98 7.63 -25.32 -9.72
C PRO A 98 6.22 -25.50 -10.31
N GLN A 99 6.10 -26.30 -11.35
CA GLN A 99 4.82 -26.60 -11.96
C GLN A 99 3.85 -27.22 -10.94
N GLY A 100 2.63 -26.68 -10.88
CA GLY A 100 1.60 -27.16 -9.93
C GLY A 100 1.67 -26.53 -8.54
N SER A 101 2.66 -25.68 -8.24
CA SER A 101 2.73 -24.98 -6.94
C SER A 101 1.61 -23.96 -6.77
N ALA A 102 1.15 -23.30 -7.86
CA ALA A 102 0.05 -22.35 -7.81
C ALA A 102 -1.28 -23.06 -8.12
N ARG A 103 -2.22 -22.99 -7.18
CA ARG A 103 -3.59 -23.51 -7.33
C ARG A 103 -4.56 -22.35 -7.43
N LEU A 104 -5.01 -22.06 -8.65
CA LEU A 104 -6.02 -21.03 -8.90
C LEU A 104 -7.44 -21.58 -8.64
N ASN A 105 -8.38 -20.69 -8.35
CA ASN A 105 -9.79 -21.04 -8.05
C ASN A 105 -9.96 -22.00 -6.87
N SER A 106 -9.00 -22.04 -5.95
CA SER A 106 -9.00 -22.88 -4.75
C SER A 106 -8.80 -21.99 -3.52
N SER A 107 -9.88 -21.39 -3.04
CA SER A 107 -9.83 -20.53 -1.86
C SER A 107 -9.74 -21.36 -0.59
N VAL A 108 -8.85 -20.98 0.34
CA VAL A 108 -8.82 -21.56 1.69
C VAL A 108 -10.00 -21.00 2.49
N THR A 109 -10.76 -21.88 3.12
CA THR A 109 -11.95 -21.53 3.92
C THR A 109 -11.69 -21.57 5.41
N SER A 110 -10.84 -22.50 5.88
CA SER A 110 -10.46 -22.63 7.28
C SER A 110 -9.15 -23.42 7.40
N ILE A 111 -8.49 -23.26 8.55
CA ILE A 111 -7.37 -24.11 8.95
C ILE A 111 -7.63 -24.68 10.33
N PHE A 112 -7.08 -25.86 10.58
CA PHE A 112 -7.15 -26.54 11.86
C PHE A 112 -5.76 -27.02 12.25
N PRO A 113 -5.33 -26.77 13.52
CA PRO A 113 -4.12 -27.41 14.02
C PRO A 113 -4.38 -28.92 14.16
N ASN A 114 -3.44 -29.72 13.74
CA ASN A 114 -3.50 -31.15 14.04
C ASN A 114 -2.81 -31.39 15.39
N ASP A 115 -3.36 -32.27 16.22
CA ASP A 115 -3.05 -32.44 17.65
C ASP A 115 -1.56 -32.62 17.99
N GLY A 116 -0.78 -31.51 17.90
CA GLY A 116 0.54 -31.35 18.54
C GLY A 116 1.74 -32.04 17.89
N LYS A 117 1.58 -32.86 16.85
CA LYS A 117 2.69 -33.58 16.19
C LYS A 117 2.56 -33.70 14.65
N GLN A 118 1.57 -33.08 14.05
CA GLN A 118 1.22 -33.34 12.65
C GLN A 118 0.98 -32.05 11.87
N PRO A 119 1.03 -32.08 10.53
CA PRO A 119 0.82 -30.93 9.68
C PRO A 119 -0.55 -30.26 9.88
N TRP A 120 -0.63 -29.00 9.53
CA TRP A 120 -1.87 -28.25 9.50
C TRP A 120 -2.86 -28.87 8.51
N GLN A 121 -4.13 -28.90 8.87
CA GLN A 121 -5.20 -29.21 7.91
C GLN A 121 -5.76 -27.92 7.32
N VAL A 122 -5.78 -27.84 6.00
CA VAL A 122 -6.23 -26.68 5.23
C VAL A 122 -7.45 -27.08 4.41
N ALA A 123 -8.62 -26.59 4.79
CA ALA A 123 -9.84 -26.79 4.03
C ALA A 123 -9.98 -25.76 2.91
N THR A 124 -10.41 -26.21 1.74
CA THR A 124 -10.57 -25.39 0.56
C THR A 124 -12.05 -25.27 0.12
N SER A 125 -12.35 -24.29 -0.71
CA SER A 125 -13.69 -24.10 -1.30
C SER A 125 -14.11 -25.21 -2.26
N THR A 126 -13.17 -26.09 -2.64
CA THR A 126 -13.42 -27.29 -3.47
C THR A 126 -13.70 -28.53 -2.63
N ASN A 127 -13.91 -28.37 -1.32
CA ASN A 127 -14.10 -29.46 -0.34
C ASN A 127 -12.89 -30.40 -0.23
N GLU A 128 -11.72 -29.95 -0.61
CA GLU A 128 -10.47 -30.68 -0.42
C GLU A 128 -9.86 -30.31 0.93
N ILE A 129 -9.29 -31.27 1.64
CA ILE A 129 -8.47 -31.05 2.83
C ILE A 129 -7.04 -31.35 2.46
N LEU A 130 -6.17 -30.35 2.62
CA LEU A 130 -4.75 -30.45 2.37
C LEU A 130 -3.99 -30.50 3.69
N GLU A 131 -2.93 -31.27 3.74
CA GLU A 131 -1.96 -31.25 4.84
C GLU A 131 -0.80 -30.32 4.48
N ALA A 132 -0.33 -29.53 5.47
CA ALA A 132 0.76 -28.59 5.30
C ALA A 132 1.63 -28.54 6.55
N ASP A 133 2.95 -28.66 6.40
CA ASP A 133 3.91 -28.55 7.49
C ASP A 133 4.03 -27.13 8.04
N GLY A 134 3.67 -26.13 7.24
CA GLY A 134 3.66 -24.72 7.64
C GLY A 134 2.73 -23.90 6.77
N ILE A 135 2.22 -22.78 7.32
CA ILE A 135 1.28 -21.87 6.66
C ILE A 135 1.81 -20.45 6.72
N ILE A 136 1.82 -19.78 5.56
CA ILE A 136 2.08 -18.34 5.45
C ILE A 136 0.85 -17.66 4.85
N PHE A 137 0.19 -16.81 5.65
CA PHE A 137 -0.91 -15.98 5.17
C PHE A 137 -0.37 -14.72 4.52
N ALA A 138 -0.51 -14.60 3.21
CA ALA A 138 -0.24 -13.39 2.44
C ALA A 138 -1.53 -12.68 1.98
N THR A 139 -2.64 -12.93 2.68
CA THR A 139 -3.97 -12.38 2.39
C THR A 139 -4.22 -11.10 3.19
N PRO A 140 -5.21 -10.25 2.79
CA PRO A 140 -5.67 -9.15 3.63
C PRO A 140 -6.05 -9.63 5.04
N ALA A 141 -5.78 -8.79 6.06
CA ALA A 141 -5.97 -9.16 7.47
C ALA A 141 -7.40 -9.64 7.80
N PHE A 142 -8.42 -9.04 7.19
CA PHE A 142 -9.81 -9.46 7.38
C PHE A 142 -10.12 -10.83 6.76
N GLN A 143 -9.39 -11.26 5.74
CA GLN A 143 -9.51 -12.61 5.18
C GLN A 143 -8.75 -13.61 6.06
N ALA A 144 -7.52 -13.27 6.46
CA ALA A 144 -6.78 -14.07 7.43
C ALA A 144 -7.58 -14.29 8.72
N ALA A 145 -8.26 -13.25 9.22
CA ALA A 145 -9.13 -13.34 10.39
C ALA A 145 -10.23 -14.40 10.24
N LYS A 146 -10.91 -14.44 9.09
CA LYS A 146 -11.98 -15.43 8.84
C LYS A 146 -11.44 -16.86 8.84
N ILE A 147 -10.29 -17.07 8.19
CA ILE A 147 -9.69 -18.40 8.05
C ILE A 147 -9.09 -18.88 9.37
N LEU A 148 -8.52 -17.97 10.16
CA LEU A 148 -7.89 -18.26 11.46
C LEU A 148 -8.89 -18.42 12.61
N ALA A 149 -10.11 -17.90 12.48
CA ALA A 149 -11.07 -17.85 13.59
C ALA A 149 -11.31 -19.20 14.30
N PRO A 150 -11.40 -20.34 13.60
CA PRO A 150 -11.56 -21.64 14.27
C PRO A 150 -10.34 -22.09 15.08
N ALA A 151 -9.14 -21.73 14.63
CA ALA A 151 -7.88 -22.20 15.22
C ALA A 151 -7.32 -21.20 16.26
N VAL A 152 -7.37 -19.89 15.97
CA VAL A 152 -6.74 -18.83 16.77
C VAL A 152 -7.69 -17.65 16.93
N PRO A 153 -8.79 -17.80 17.72
CA PRO A 153 -9.86 -16.80 17.78
C PRO A 153 -9.42 -15.42 18.27
N GLU A 154 -8.47 -15.33 19.20
CA GLU A 154 -7.99 -14.05 19.72
C GLU A 154 -7.17 -13.28 18.65
N ALA A 155 -6.29 -13.95 17.92
CA ALA A 155 -5.60 -13.34 16.79
C ALA A 155 -6.59 -12.92 15.69
N ALA A 156 -7.58 -13.73 15.38
CA ALA A 156 -8.63 -13.43 14.41
C ALA A 156 -9.42 -12.17 14.77
N LYS A 157 -9.77 -11.98 16.04
CA LYS A 157 -10.44 -10.79 16.56
C LYS A 157 -9.60 -9.51 16.35
N GLU A 158 -8.33 -9.56 16.70
CA GLU A 158 -7.41 -8.43 16.50
C GLU A 158 -7.19 -8.13 15.00
N LEU A 159 -7.04 -9.16 14.15
CA LEU A 159 -6.93 -9.04 12.70
C LEU A 159 -8.17 -8.40 12.08
N SER A 160 -9.36 -8.80 12.50
CA SER A 160 -10.63 -8.25 12.00
C SER A 160 -10.79 -6.76 12.31
N SER A 161 -10.11 -6.27 13.35
CA SER A 161 -10.15 -4.87 13.78
C SER A 161 -9.18 -3.95 13.00
N ILE A 162 -8.36 -4.49 12.11
CA ILE A 162 -7.52 -3.70 11.21
C ILE A 162 -8.43 -3.08 10.14
N ALA A 163 -8.61 -1.77 10.20
CA ALA A 163 -9.41 -1.05 9.23
C ALA A 163 -8.74 -1.02 7.85
N TYR A 164 -9.55 -0.96 6.80
CA TYR A 164 -9.10 -0.80 5.42
C TYR A 164 -9.82 0.35 4.75
N ALA A 165 -9.09 1.11 3.94
CA ALA A 165 -9.67 2.07 3.03
C ALA A 165 -9.84 1.46 1.64
N SER A 166 -10.89 1.91 0.96
CA SER A 166 -11.12 1.62 -0.45
C SER A 166 -10.69 2.82 -1.29
N SER A 167 -10.29 2.57 -2.53
CA SER A 167 -9.95 3.62 -3.49
C SER A 167 -10.35 3.22 -4.89
N ALA A 168 -10.33 4.18 -5.80
CA ALA A 168 -10.44 3.93 -7.23
C ALA A 168 -9.39 4.74 -7.99
N THR A 169 -9.03 4.26 -9.17
CA THR A 169 -8.23 5.02 -10.12
C THR A 169 -8.98 5.17 -11.42
N VAL A 170 -8.93 6.38 -11.99
CA VAL A 170 -9.42 6.66 -13.34
C VAL A 170 -8.23 7.05 -14.19
N SER A 171 -7.89 6.21 -15.17
CA SER A 171 -6.86 6.50 -16.16
C SER A 171 -7.51 7.13 -17.39
N LEU A 172 -6.95 8.26 -17.84
CA LEU A 172 -7.44 9.03 -18.98
C LEU A 172 -6.27 9.27 -19.95
N ALA A 173 -6.47 8.98 -21.24
CA ALA A 173 -5.49 9.30 -22.25
C ALA A 173 -5.98 10.42 -23.17
N TYR A 174 -5.09 11.34 -23.51
CA TYR A 174 -5.33 12.48 -24.37
C TYR A 174 -4.18 12.66 -25.37
N ARG A 175 -4.39 13.45 -26.43
CA ARG A 175 -3.29 13.93 -27.28
C ARG A 175 -2.61 15.12 -26.63
N ASN A 176 -1.32 15.33 -26.90
CA ASN A 176 -0.60 16.51 -26.40
C ASN A 176 -1.28 17.82 -26.80
N ARG A 177 -1.84 17.91 -27.99
CA ARG A 177 -2.55 19.09 -28.50
C ARG A 177 -3.85 19.42 -27.75
N ASP A 178 -4.38 18.47 -26.98
CA ASP A 178 -5.62 18.66 -26.21
C ASP A 178 -5.35 19.45 -24.91
N PHE A 179 -4.08 19.68 -24.59
CA PHE A 179 -3.66 20.49 -23.43
C PHE A 179 -3.30 21.91 -23.87
N PRO A 180 -3.79 22.94 -23.18
CA PRO A 180 -3.29 24.31 -23.35
C PRO A 180 -1.77 24.39 -23.15
N ARG A 181 -1.28 23.64 -22.18
CA ARG A 181 0.14 23.39 -21.92
C ARG A 181 0.32 21.97 -21.39
N VAL A 182 1.13 21.17 -22.07
CA VAL A 182 1.51 19.84 -21.60
C VAL A 182 2.20 20.00 -20.24
N PRO A 183 1.77 19.27 -19.20
CA PRO A 183 2.38 19.36 -17.88
C PRO A 183 3.87 19.00 -17.90
N ASP A 184 4.67 19.75 -17.14
CA ASP A 184 6.11 19.47 -16.92
C ASP A 184 6.34 19.04 -15.47
N SER A 185 5.68 17.96 -15.06
CA SER A 185 5.76 17.43 -13.70
C SER A 185 5.28 15.97 -13.69
N PHE A 186 5.46 15.30 -12.53
CA PHE A 186 5.03 13.91 -12.39
C PHE A 186 3.59 13.75 -11.89
N GLY A 187 2.93 14.85 -11.55
CA GLY A 187 1.58 14.86 -11.02
C GLY A 187 1.39 15.89 -9.90
N PHE A 188 0.22 15.85 -9.27
CA PHE A 188 -0.14 16.69 -8.15
C PHE A 188 -0.99 15.94 -7.13
N VAL A 189 -1.02 16.43 -5.91
CA VAL A 189 -1.92 16.00 -4.83
C VAL A 189 -2.90 17.13 -4.52
N VAL A 190 -4.09 16.76 -4.05
CA VAL A 190 -5.18 17.72 -3.77
C VAL A 190 -5.44 17.73 -2.27
N PRO A 191 -5.30 18.88 -1.60
CA PRO A 191 -5.69 19.05 -0.21
C PRO A 191 -7.20 18.80 -0.01
N ALA A 192 -7.57 18.09 1.05
CA ALA A 192 -8.97 17.82 1.35
C ALA A 192 -9.80 19.10 1.55
N ILE A 193 -9.16 20.18 2.02
CA ILE A 193 -9.83 21.48 2.21
C ILE A 193 -10.33 22.10 0.90
N GLU A 194 -9.79 21.69 -0.25
CA GLU A 194 -10.25 22.14 -1.58
C GLU A 194 -11.58 21.47 -1.99
N SER A 195 -12.04 20.47 -1.23
CA SER A 195 -13.31 19.76 -1.44
C SER A 195 -13.51 19.21 -2.86
N ARG A 196 -12.41 18.86 -3.54
CA ARG A 196 -12.43 18.29 -4.89
C ARG A 196 -12.73 16.79 -4.86
N LYS A 197 -13.17 16.26 -5.97
CA LYS A 197 -13.56 14.85 -6.12
C LYS A 197 -12.40 13.90 -6.45
N ILE A 198 -11.17 14.39 -6.47
CA ILE A 198 -9.94 13.62 -6.64
C ILE A 198 -8.94 13.94 -5.52
N MET A 199 -8.19 12.95 -5.08
CA MET A 199 -7.13 13.10 -4.06
C MET A 199 -5.79 13.48 -4.68
N ALA A 200 -5.54 13.01 -5.89
CA ALA A 200 -4.28 13.18 -6.60
C ALA A 200 -4.44 12.87 -8.08
N CYS A 201 -3.51 13.34 -8.90
CA CYS A 201 -3.36 12.92 -10.28
C CYS A 201 -1.89 12.68 -10.60
N THR A 202 -1.55 11.52 -11.17
CA THR A 202 -0.21 11.24 -11.69
C THR A 202 -0.20 11.35 -13.20
N PHE A 203 0.79 12.03 -13.74
CA PHE A 203 1.06 12.09 -15.17
C PHE A 203 1.91 10.88 -15.56
N SER A 204 1.24 9.74 -15.75
CA SER A 204 1.88 8.42 -15.82
C SER A 204 2.89 8.31 -16.98
N SER A 205 2.58 8.89 -18.14
CA SER A 205 3.48 8.87 -19.31
C SER A 205 4.68 9.80 -19.15
N LEU A 206 4.56 10.89 -18.36
CA LEU A 206 5.68 11.79 -18.07
C LEU A 206 6.57 11.25 -16.96
N LYS A 207 5.96 10.58 -15.99
CA LYS A 207 6.68 9.97 -14.86
C LYS A 207 7.47 8.72 -15.27
N TYR A 208 6.92 7.93 -16.20
CA TYR A 208 7.47 6.65 -16.63
C TYR A 208 7.49 6.56 -18.16
N PRO A 209 8.68 6.49 -18.78
CA PRO A 209 8.80 6.32 -20.22
C PRO A 209 8.03 5.09 -20.73
N GLY A 210 7.50 5.17 -21.95
CA GLY A 210 6.82 4.05 -22.59
C GLY A 210 5.39 3.76 -22.12
N ARG A 211 4.79 4.62 -21.26
CA ARG A 211 3.41 4.43 -20.76
C ARG A 211 2.33 4.99 -21.68
N ALA A 212 2.70 5.76 -22.66
CA ALA A 212 1.82 6.20 -23.75
C ALA A 212 2.61 6.30 -25.05
N PRO A 213 1.96 6.21 -26.22
CA PRO A 213 2.60 6.50 -27.50
C PRO A 213 3.09 7.95 -27.57
N GLU A 214 4.04 8.22 -28.46
CA GLU A 214 4.50 9.58 -28.72
C GLU A 214 3.33 10.51 -29.08
N GLY A 215 3.38 11.74 -28.62
CA GLY A 215 2.29 12.72 -28.81
C GLY A 215 1.06 12.52 -27.94
N HIS A 216 1.11 11.60 -26.97
CA HIS A 216 0.01 11.32 -26.05
C HIS A 216 0.40 11.46 -24.58
N VAL A 217 -0.56 11.85 -23.75
CA VAL A 217 -0.43 11.93 -22.29
C VAL A 217 -1.39 10.94 -21.65
N LEU A 218 -0.87 10.13 -20.71
CA LEU A 218 -1.65 9.26 -19.84
C LEU A 218 -1.68 9.83 -18.43
N LEU A 219 -2.87 10.19 -17.97
CA LEU A 219 -3.15 10.65 -16.62
C LEU A 219 -3.74 9.50 -15.80
N ARG A 220 -3.52 9.52 -14.48
CA ARG A 220 -4.19 8.65 -13.53
C ARG A 220 -4.64 9.46 -12.32
N ALA A 221 -5.95 9.68 -12.22
CA ALA A 221 -6.57 10.28 -11.06
C ALA A 221 -6.86 9.22 -9.98
N PHE A 222 -6.77 9.64 -8.71
CA PHE A 222 -7.04 8.80 -7.54
C PHE A 222 -8.24 9.36 -6.77
N ILE A 223 -9.16 8.47 -6.35
CA ILE A 223 -10.47 8.84 -5.78
C ILE A 223 -10.74 8.00 -4.55
N GLY A 224 -11.47 8.53 -3.57
CA GLY A 224 -11.92 7.83 -2.38
C GLY A 224 -10.97 7.98 -1.19
N GLY A 225 -10.47 6.87 -0.64
CA GLY A 225 -9.71 6.88 0.60
C GLY A 225 -10.58 7.15 1.83
N SER A 226 -9.95 7.25 2.99
CA SER A 226 -10.66 7.39 4.28
C SER A 226 -11.41 8.70 4.45
N LEU A 227 -11.04 9.75 3.70
CA LEU A 227 -11.67 11.07 3.80
C LEU A 227 -12.86 11.26 2.87
N GLN A 228 -12.95 10.51 1.78
CA GLN A 228 -13.99 10.64 0.77
C GLN A 228 -14.52 9.27 0.30
N PRO A 229 -14.89 8.35 1.24
CA PRO A 229 -15.32 7.00 0.88
C PRO A 229 -16.57 6.98 0.01
N ASP A 230 -17.47 7.95 0.16
CA ASP A 230 -18.76 8.02 -0.53
C ASP A 230 -18.61 8.20 -2.05
N LEU A 231 -17.50 8.77 -2.52
CA LEU A 231 -17.24 8.91 -3.96
C LEU A 231 -17.08 7.55 -4.67
N LEU A 232 -16.84 6.48 -3.92
CA LEU A 232 -16.72 5.13 -4.46
C LEU A 232 -18.08 4.45 -4.71
N ASN A 233 -19.17 5.04 -4.23
CA ASN A 233 -20.54 4.57 -4.49
C ASN A 233 -21.04 5.05 -5.86
N ASP A 234 -20.38 6.05 -6.48
CA ASP A 234 -20.70 6.51 -7.81
C ASP A 234 -20.56 5.39 -8.84
N ASN A 235 -21.47 5.29 -9.79
CA ASN A 235 -21.29 4.43 -10.95
C ASN A 235 -20.17 4.97 -11.87
N ASP A 236 -19.69 4.13 -12.78
CA ASP A 236 -18.53 4.46 -13.63
C ASP A 236 -18.76 5.74 -14.46
N GLY A 237 -19.93 5.93 -15.05
CA GLY A 237 -20.23 7.13 -15.82
C GLY A 237 -20.24 8.42 -14.99
N THR A 238 -20.69 8.35 -13.72
CA THR A 238 -20.64 9.49 -12.81
C THR A 238 -19.21 9.76 -12.35
N MET A 239 -18.46 8.72 -12.01
CA MET A 239 -17.06 8.83 -11.62
C MET A 239 -16.20 9.41 -12.76
N GLU A 240 -16.39 8.95 -13.97
CA GLU A 240 -15.72 9.51 -15.16
C GLU A 240 -16.03 11.00 -15.34
N ARG A 241 -17.32 11.39 -15.37
CA ARG A 241 -17.71 12.80 -15.49
C ARG A 241 -17.10 13.68 -14.41
N ASN A 242 -17.11 13.21 -13.16
CA ASN A 242 -16.51 13.92 -12.04
C ASN A 242 -15.01 14.14 -12.24
N VAL A 243 -14.28 13.10 -12.62
CA VAL A 243 -12.83 13.19 -12.85
C VAL A 243 -12.50 14.07 -14.04
N ARG A 244 -13.25 13.97 -15.14
CA ARG A 244 -13.06 14.83 -16.31
C ARG A 244 -13.29 16.30 -15.97
N ALA A 245 -14.32 16.61 -15.18
CA ALA A 245 -14.57 17.97 -14.71
C ALA A 245 -13.41 18.52 -13.85
N GLU A 246 -12.81 17.67 -12.98
CA GLU A 246 -11.63 18.06 -12.20
C GLU A 246 -10.40 18.29 -13.10
N ILE A 247 -10.16 17.42 -14.07
CA ILE A 247 -9.05 17.56 -15.03
C ILE A 247 -9.23 18.81 -15.90
N ALA A 248 -10.47 19.09 -16.38
CA ALA A 248 -10.77 20.30 -17.10
C ALA A 248 -10.51 21.56 -16.25
N SER A 249 -10.98 21.56 -15.00
CA SER A 249 -10.79 22.69 -14.08
C SER A 249 -9.32 22.95 -13.73
N LEU A 250 -8.51 21.88 -13.54
CA LEU A 250 -7.13 21.97 -13.04
C LEU A 250 -6.09 22.09 -14.15
N LEU A 251 -6.33 21.49 -15.31
CA LEU A 251 -5.38 21.41 -16.41
C LEU A 251 -5.87 22.11 -17.70
N GLY A 252 -7.11 22.59 -17.72
CA GLY A 252 -7.71 23.23 -18.90
C GLY A 252 -7.99 22.26 -20.06
N VAL A 253 -8.13 20.97 -19.80
CA VAL A 253 -8.38 19.94 -20.81
C VAL A 253 -9.87 19.68 -20.95
N GLU A 254 -10.48 20.17 -21.99
CA GLU A 254 -11.92 20.02 -22.27
C GLU A 254 -12.22 18.91 -23.30
N ALA A 255 -11.20 18.43 -23.97
CA ALA A 255 -11.33 17.38 -25.00
C ALA A 255 -11.85 16.06 -24.41
N GLU A 256 -12.52 15.28 -25.26
CA GLU A 256 -12.88 13.90 -24.94
C GLU A 256 -11.63 13.03 -24.85
N PRO A 257 -11.46 12.22 -23.77
CA PRO A 257 -10.34 11.32 -23.66
C PRO A 257 -10.41 10.22 -24.70
N LEU A 258 -9.25 9.82 -25.24
CA LEU A 258 -9.10 8.70 -26.18
C LEU A 258 -9.31 7.35 -25.49
N LEU A 259 -9.08 7.29 -24.19
CA LEU A 259 -9.21 6.10 -23.34
C LEU A 259 -9.65 6.52 -21.97
N VAL A 260 -10.62 5.79 -21.44
CA VAL A 260 -11.02 5.84 -20.02
C VAL A 260 -10.92 4.45 -19.46
N ARG A 261 -10.23 4.29 -18.32
CA ARG A 261 -10.21 3.03 -17.58
C ARG A 261 -10.37 3.29 -16.09
N ILE A 262 -11.42 2.72 -15.53
CA ILE A 262 -11.73 2.79 -14.10
C ILE A 262 -11.37 1.46 -13.45
N ASN A 263 -10.57 1.52 -12.38
CA ASN A 263 -10.28 0.36 -11.54
C ASN A 263 -10.66 0.70 -10.10
N ARG A 264 -11.45 -0.18 -9.47
CA ARG A 264 -11.88 -0.06 -8.09
C ARG A 264 -11.09 -1.03 -7.22
N TYR A 265 -10.67 -0.56 -6.07
CA TYR A 265 -9.88 -1.33 -5.10
C TYR A 265 -10.61 -1.32 -3.75
N PRO A 266 -11.64 -2.18 -3.59
CA PRO A 266 -12.37 -2.26 -2.33
C PRO A 266 -11.48 -2.88 -1.24
N ASN A 267 -11.49 -2.26 -0.06
CA ASN A 267 -10.76 -2.75 1.13
C ASN A 267 -9.31 -3.18 0.80
N SER A 268 -8.59 -2.34 0.05
CA SER A 268 -7.26 -2.70 -0.45
C SER A 268 -6.11 -2.06 0.33
N MET A 269 -6.37 -0.97 1.07
CA MET A 269 -5.33 -0.24 1.78
C MET A 269 -5.51 -0.35 3.30
N PRO A 270 -4.69 -1.16 3.99
CA PRO A 270 -4.73 -1.29 5.44
C PRO A 270 -4.38 0.04 6.12
N GLN A 271 -5.10 0.37 7.18
CA GLN A 271 -4.99 1.62 7.90
C GLN A 271 -4.21 1.43 9.21
N TYR A 272 -3.01 1.94 9.26
CA TYR A 272 -2.15 1.87 10.44
C TYR A 272 -2.56 2.93 11.48
N HIS A 273 -3.74 2.75 12.07
CA HIS A 273 -4.26 3.65 13.09
C HIS A 273 -3.39 3.67 14.36
N VAL A 274 -3.56 4.68 15.20
CA VAL A 274 -2.91 4.75 16.50
C VAL A 274 -3.18 3.45 17.26
N GLY A 275 -2.12 2.85 17.82
CA GLY A 275 -2.18 1.53 18.46
C GLY A 275 -1.87 0.34 17.54
N HIS A 276 -1.65 0.56 16.23
CA HIS A 276 -1.37 -0.51 15.27
C HIS A 276 -0.22 -1.42 15.69
N GLN A 277 0.94 -0.86 16.09
CA GLN A 277 2.10 -1.68 16.49
C GLN A 277 1.78 -2.60 17.69
N ALA A 278 1.09 -2.08 18.70
CA ALA A 278 0.69 -2.88 19.83
C ALA A 278 -0.31 -3.99 19.47
N ARG A 279 -1.19 -3.73 18.49
CA ARG A 279 -2.08 -4.74 17.91
C ARG A 279 -1.30 -5.85 17.24
N ILE A 280 -0.34 -5.49 16.37
CA ILE A 280 0.50 -6.49 15.69
C ILE A 280 1.27 -7.34 16.70
N GLN A 281 1.84 -6.75 17.74
CA GLN A 281 2.51 -7.49 18.81
C GLN A 281 1.58 -8.48 19.52
N ARG A 282 0.30 -8.11 19.80
CA ARG A 282 -0.66 -9.06 20.37
C ARG A 282 -0.98 -10.21 19.42
N ILE A 283 -1.19 -9.91 18.12
CA ILE A 283 -1.41 -10.94 17.10
C ILE A 283 -0.22 -11.90 17.05
N GLU A 284 0.98 -11.38 16.99
CA GLU A 284 2.21 -12.18 16.93
C GLU A 284 2.38 -13.06 18.18
N SER A 285 2.15 -12.51 19.38
CA SER A 285 2.18 -13.28 20.64
C SER A 285 1.17 -14.43 20.66
N GLU A 286 -0.02 -14.26 20.10
CA GLU A 286 -0.99 -15.34 19.97
C GLU A 286 -0.51 -16.43 18.98
N LEU A 287 0.10 -16.00 17.87
CA LEU A 287 0.62 -16.91 16.86
C LEU A 287 1.89 -17.66 17.30
N ASP A 288 2.67 -17.11 18.22
CA ASP A 288 3.88 -17.78 18.76
C ASP A 288 3.54 -19.12 19.46
N ASN A 289 2.29 -19.32 19.87
CA ASN A 289 1.82 -20.60 20.41
C ASN A 289 1.66 -21.68 19.32
N TYR A 290 1.72 -21.30 18.04
CA TYR A 290 1.54 -22.17 16.90
C TYR A 290 2.82 -22.19 16.06
N SER A 291 3.57 -23.28 16.13
CA SER A 291 4.74 -23.44 15.26
C SER A 291 4.33 -23.44 13.79
N ASN A 292 5.23 -22.97 12.93
CA ASN A 292 5.06 -23.01 11.47
C ASN A 292 3.86 -22.22 10.93
N LEU A 293 3.43 -21.16 11.64
CA LEU A 293 2.39 -20.23 11.20
C LEU A 293 2.93 -18.81 11.10
N ALA A 294 2.63 -18.12 9.99
CA ALA A 294 3.05 -16.73 9.78
C ALA A 294 2.01 -15.88 9.05
N LEU A 295 2.06 -14.56 9.33
CA LEU A 295 1.31 -13.53 8.62
C LEU A 295 2.32 -12.61 7.92
N VAL A 296 2.09 -12.32 6.64
CA VAL A 296 2.95 -11.44 5.83
C VAL A 296 2.11 -10.52 4.95
N GLY A 297 2.70 -9.42 4.50
CA GLY A 297 2.06 -8.48 3.59
C GLY A 297 1.79 -7.12 4.21
N SER A 298 1.09 -6.29 3.44
CA SER A 298 0.94 -4.86 3.69
C SER A 298 0.17 -4.47 4.95
N ALA A 299 -0.48 -5.42 5.63
CA ALA A 299 -1.28 -5.13 6.81
C ALA A 299 -0.47 -5.03 8.12
N TYR A 300 0.80 -5.40 8.14
CA TYR A 300 1.55 -5.67 9.38
C TYR A 300 2.76 -4.73 9.57
N HIS A 301 3.81 -4.86 8.76
CA HIS A 301 5.11 -4.24 8.98
C HIS A 301 5.57 -3.31 7.85
N GLY A 302 4.66 -2.76 7.09
CA GLY A 302 4.91 -1.82 5.99
C GLY A 302 3.99 -2.08 4.80
N VAL A 303 3.57 -1.01 4.14
CA VAL A 303 2.62 -1.07 3.01
C VAL A 303 3.33 -1.18 1.66
N GLY A 304 4.66 -1.03 1.63
CA GLY A 304 5.45 -1.06 0.40
C GLY A 304 5.66 -2.48 -0.13
N ILE A 305 5.80 -2.62 -1.45
CA ILE A 305 6.11 -3.92 -2.07
C ILE A 305 7.41 -4.49 -1.51
N SER A 306 8.44 -3.66 -1.30
CA SER A 306 9.70 -4.06 -0.70
C SER A 306 9.54 -4.61 0.73
N ASP A 307 8.63 -4.04 1.54
CA ASP A 307 8.34 -4.54 2.87
C ASP A 307 7.61 -5.88 2.80
N CYS A 308 6.67 -6.03 1.86
CA CYS A 308 5.95 -7.28 1.65
C CYS A 308 6.91 -8.41 1.22
N VAL A 309 7.86 -8.14 0.32
CA VAL A 309 8.87 -9.12 -0.10
C VAL A 309 9.75 -9.50 1.09
N ARG A 310 10.32 -8.52 1.79
CA ARG A 310 11.19 -8.76 2.95
C ARG A 310 10.49 -9.61 4.02
N THR A 311 9.28 -9.26 4.41
CA THR A 311 8.53 -10.02 5.43
C THR A 311 8.13 -11.40 4.94
N GLY A 312 7.90 -11.57 3.64
CA GLY A 312 7.66 -12.87 3.01
C GLY A 312 8.88 -13.78 3.09
N GLU A 313 10.05 -13.27 2.72
CA GLU A 313 11.34 -14.00 2.80
C GLU A 313 11.67 -14.38 4.25
N GLU A 314 11.59 -13.43 5.20
CA GLU A 314 11.83 -13.67 6.62
C GLU A 314 10.90 -14.77 7.19
N ALA A 315 9.62 -14.74 6.82
CA ALA A 315 8.65 -15.75 7.25
C ALA A 315 8.94 -17.14 6.65
N ALA A 316 9.25 -17.19 5.35
CA ALA A 316 9.59 -18.44 4.67
C ALA A 316 10.84 -19.11 5.28
N GLU A 317 11.90 -18.33 5.51
CA GLU A 317 13.12 -18.83 6.16
C GLU A 317 12.86 -19.33 7.59
N ARG A 318 12.06 -18.60 8.36
CA ARG A 318 11.72 -18.96 9.73
C ARG A 318 10.96 -20.29 9.77
N ILE A 319 9.90 -20.41 8.98
CA ILE A 319 9.07 -21.61 8.93
C ILE A 319 9.88 -22.81 8.43
N PHE A 320 10.69 -22.64 7.38
CA PHE A 320 11.53 -23.72 6.86
C PHE A 320 12.51 -24.23 7.91
N LYS A 321 13.18 -23.34 8.66
CA LYS A 321 14.08 -23.74 9.76
C LYS A 321 13.34 -24.50 10.85
N GLN A 322 12.13 -24.12 11.20
CA GLN A 322 11.31 -24.81 12.19
C GLN A 322 10.93 -26.24 11.73
N ILE A 323 10.50 -26.39 10.47
CA ILE A 323 10.14 -27.70 9.90
C ILE A 323 11.35 -28.65 9.91
N VAL A 324 12.51 -28.18 9.46
CA VAL A 324 13.74 -29.01 9.39
C VAL A 324 14.26 -29.39 10.78
N GLN A 325 13.99 -28.61 11.82
CA GLN A 325 14.42 -28.92 13.20
C GLN A 325 13.48 -29.91 13.92
N THR A 326 12.25 -30.03 13.44
CA THR A 326 11.22 -30.90 14.06
C THR A 326 11.02 -32.22 13.32
N GLY A 327 11.53 -32.41 12.13
CA GLY A 327 11.53 -33.64 11.34
C GLY A 327 12.88 -34.36 11.47
#